data_37dabe7f4353579125f707d5a75fa79e
#
_entry.id   37dabe7f4353579125f707d5a75fa79e
#
_cell.length_a   1.000
_cell.length_b   1.000
_cell.length_c   1.000
_cell.angle_alpha   90.00
_cell.angle_beta   90.00
_cell.angle_gamma   90.00
#
_symmetry.space_group_name_H-M   'P 1'
#
loop_
_entity.id
_entity.type
_entity.pdbx_description
1 polymer ?
#
loop_
_entity_poly.entity_id
_entity_poly.type
_entity_poly.pdbx_seq_one_letter_code
_entity_poly.pdbx_strand_id
1 'polypeptide(L)'
;MDTYDLLDAKLRQYTDPGVQDFLHKEVPLGEISTDALRPAMLDVGRIVEWGDDSGIVVGVINAGIGNLNETILAVSCVDGSLFISSRAKEGVINQGTAEKAVDKLLIAMGLGEKDNCSQPASKAGSKRTTLVVAIAVAIALVALTCVAVARAVSPAVAATVAYNEAAGAFNDLALEYDEKVTSVSIENVEGMPDSIGAISLANELWPAVVVSLLGGNSCEKINADAQTVRTATEALQYDVAILDAINHPDEAHVESALRNVEGVSAVASVTEDNDPNAMLGKEGGYLSCTYFTLSMLGEGDDPVGAGVDGGGAVEVYPTLADAEARCEYLSGFDETVFYSGSYSLIGTMVVRMSWALSNEDQLRYTSAVFEALTDITEE
;
A
#
# COMPACT_ATOMS: atom_id res chain seq x y z
N MET A 1 -4.62 -24.54 -28.58
CA MET A 1 -3.68 -23.86 -27.66
C MET A 1 -3.51 -24.84 -26.52
N ASP A 2 -2.27 -25.22 -26.24
CA ASP A 2 -1.97 -26.16 -25.16
C ASP A 2 -2.31 -25.54 -23.82
N THR A 3 -2.65 -26.35 -22.82
CA THR A 3 -2.97 -25.87 -21.47
C THR A 3 -1.80 -25.07 -20.88
N TYR A 4 -0.57 -25.52 -21.10
CA TYR A 4 0.62 -24.80 -20.66
C TYR A 4 0.81 -23.45 -21.35
N ASP A 5 0.48 -23.35 -22.65
CA ASP A 5 0.52 -22.05 -23.36
C ASP A 5 -0.38 -21.01 -22.69
N LEU A 6 -1.56 -21.43 -22.19
CA LEU A 6 -2.49 -20.56 -21.47
C LEU A 6 -1.95 -20.15 -20.10
N LEU A 7 -1.40 -21.11 -19.34
CA LEU A 7 -0.81 -20.86 -18.03
C LEU A 7 0.39 -19.91 -18.13
N ASP A 8 1.27 -20.15 -19.10
CA ASP A 8 2.45 -19.32 -19.35
C ASP A 8 2.08 -17.90 -19.79
N ALA A 9 1.06 -17.77 -20.67
CA ALA A 9 0.56 -16.48 -21.08
C ALA A 9 -0.03 -15.70 -19.90
N LYS A 10 -0.65 -16.41 -18.94
CA LYS A 10 -1.16 -15.81 -17.70
C LYS A 10 -0.02 -15.37 -16.79
N LEU A 11 0.99 -16.19 -16.58
CA LEU A 11 2.15 -15.85 -15.75
C LEU A 11 2.97 -14.67 -16.30
N ARG A 12 3.04 -14.53 -17.63
CA ARG A 12 3.73 -13.39 -18.26
C ARG A 12 3.11 -12.02 -17.93
N GLN A 13 1.87 -11.98 -17.45
CA GLN A 13 1.25 -10.75 -16.95
C GLN A 13 1.84 -10.28 -15.61
N TYR A 14 2.49 -11.19 -14.87
CA TYR A 14 3.03 -10.97 -13.54
C TYR A 14 4.56 -11.16 -13.46
N THR A 15 5.21 -11.40 -14.60
CA THR A 15 6.66 -11.61 -14.70
C THR A 15 7.27 -10.68 -15.75
N ASP A 16 8.60 -10.51 -15.73
CA ASP A 16 9.28 -9.72 -16.74
C ASP A 16 8.99 -10.22 -18.16
N PRO A 17 8.78 -9.33 -19.15
CA PRO A 17 8.41 -9.71 -20.52
C PRO A 17 9.39 -10.61 -21.26
N GLY A 18 10.65 -10.68 -20.80
CA GLY A 18 11.72 -11.49 -21.39
C GLY A 18 11.82 -12.93 -20.87
N VAL A 19 10.97 -13.30 -19.90
CA VAL A 19 11.01 -14.63 -19.29
C VAL A 19 10.40 -15.66 -20.23
N GLN A 20 11.18 -16.69 -20.59
CA GLN A 20 10.77 -17.78 -21.47
C GLN A 20 10.73 -19.15 -20.78
N ASP A 21 11.41 -19.30 -19.62
CA ASP A 21 11.55 -20.59 -18.95
C ASP A 21 10.60 -20.69 -17.76
N PHE A 22 9.50 -21.43 -17.95
CA PHE A 22 8.58 -21.83 -16.88
C PHE A 22 8.74 -23.31 -16.57
N LEU A 23 8.64 -23.67 -15.30
CA LEU A 23 8.59 -25.07 -14.87
C LEU A 23 7.14 -25.57 -15.06
N HIS A 24 6.99 -26.65 -15.81
CA HIS A 24 5.72 -27.29 -16.05
C HIS A 24 5.60 -28.58 -15.26
N LYS A 25 4.44 -28.82 -14.63
CA LYS A 25 4.14 -30.07 -13.95
C LYS A 25 2.67 -30.44 -14.16
N GLU A 26 2.43 -31.67 -14.55
CA GLU A 26 1.08 -32.28 -14.64
C GLU A 26 0.97 -33.37 -13.58
N VAL A 27 -0.15 -33.37 -12.83
CA VAL A 27 -0.42 -34.33 -11.78
C VAL A 27 -1.87 -34.79 -11.87
N PRO A 28 -2.15 -36.10 -11.97
CA PRO A 28 -3.50 -36.59 -11.96
C PRO A 28 -4.14 -36.37 -10.59
N LEU A 29 -5.36 -35.80 -10.55
CA LEU A 29 -6.08 -35.50 -9.31
C LEU A 29 -6.60 -36.74 -8.60
N GLY A 30 -6.82 -37.84 -9.32
CA GLY A 30 -7.42 -39.07 -8.75
C GLY A 30 -8.81 -38.81 -8.16
N GLU A 31 -8.95 -39.07 -6.84
CA GLU A 31 -10.21 -38.83 -6.09
C GLU A 31 -10.29 -37.42 -5.46
N ILE A 32 -9.26 -36.58 -5.64
CA ILE A 32 -9.19 -35.26 -5.01
C ILE A 32 -10.05 -34.27 -5.79
N SER A 33 -10.94 -33.57 -5.09
CA SER A 33 -11.78 -32.52 -5.68
C SER A 33 -10.95 -31.31 -6.08
N THR A 34 -11.30 -30.66 -7.18
CA THR A 34 -10.77 -29.37 -7.62
C THR A 34 -10.97 -28.27 -6.57
N ASP A 35 -12.00 -28.40 -5.71
CA ASP A 35 -12.27 -27.46 -4.61
C ASP A 35 -11.15 -27.44 -3.54
N ALA A 36 -10.30 -28.47 -3.52
CA ALA A 36 -9.15 -28.52 -2.61
C ALA A 36 -8.03 -27.55 -3.01
N LEU A 37 -8.00 -27.07 -4.25
CA LEU A 37 -6.96 -26.17 -4.75
C LEU A 37 -6.92 -24.83 -3.98
N ARG A 38 -8.10 -24.22 -3.76
CA ARG A 38 -8.18 -22.91 -3.09
C ARG A 38 -7.68 -22.97 -1.64
N PRO A 39 -8.17 -23.86 -0.76
CA PRO A 39 -7.65 -23.94 0.59
C PRO A 39 -6.17 -24.36 0.64
N ALA A 40 -5.71 -25.25 -0.25
CA ALA A 40 -4.30 -25.64 -0.31
C ALA A 40 -3.40 -24.47 -0.72
N MET A 41 -3.83 -23.66 -1.70
CA MET A 41 -3.07 -22.48 -2.13
C MET A 41 -2.98 -21.45 -1.00
N LEU A 42 -4.05 -21.24 -0.22
CA LEU A 42 -4.06 -20.33 0.93
C LEU A 42 -3.25 -20.84 2.13
N ASP A 43 -3.13 -22.18 2.27
CA ASP A 43 -2.31 -22.81 3.33
C ASP A 43 -0.81 -22.62 3.11
N VAL A 44 -0.35 -22.61 1.86
CA VAL A 44 1.09 -22.57 1.52
C VAL A 44 1.56 -21.25 0.92
N GLY A 45 0.62 -20.33 0.63
CA GLY A 45 0.92 -19.07 -0.02
C GLY A 45 -0.26 -18.11 -0.07
N ARG A 46 -0.29 -17.25 -1.08
CA ARG A 46 -1.38 -16.30 -1.32
C ARG A 46 -1.92 -16.43 -2.75
N ILE A 47 -3.22 -16.18 -2.91
CA ILE A 47 -3.86 -16.12 -4.23
C ILE A 47 -3.76 -14.67 -4.73
N VAL A 48 -3.23 -14.50 -5.93
CA VAL A 48 -3.11 -13.21 -6.63
C VAL A 48 -4.32 -12.99 -7.53
N GLU A 49 -4.76 -14.07 -8.22
CA GLU A 49 -5.93 -14.01 -9.06
C GLU A 49 -6.69 -15.34 -9.03
N TRP A 50 -8.02 -15.25 -8.96
CA TRP A 50 -8.93 -16.39 -9.11
C TRP A 50 -9.81 -16.14 -10.32
N GLY A 51 -9.50 -16.80 -11.44
CA GLY A 51 -10.21 -16.62 -12.70
C GLY A 51 -11.50 -17.44 -12.75
N ASP A 52 -12.64 -16.81 -12.56
CA ASP A 52 -13.95 -17.48 -12.60
C ASP A 52 -14.29 -18.02 -14.00
N ASP A 53 -13.91 -17.31 -15.07
CA ASP A 53 -14.21 -17.69 -16.45
C ASP A 53 -13.13 -18.56 -17.12
N SER A 54 -11.87 -18.45 -16.71
CA SER A 54 -10.74 -19.17 -17.32
C SER A 54 -10.39 -20.48 -16.62
N GLY A 55 -10.90 -20.71 -15.40
CA GLY A 55 -10.51 -21.84 -14.55
C GLY A 55 -9.04 -21.83 -14.13
N ILE A 56 -8.33 -20.72 -14.34
CA ILE A 56 -6.91 -20.57 -13.98
C ILE A 56 -6.79 -19.80 -12.64
N VAL A 57 -6.05 -20.36 -11.71
CA VAL A 57 -5.70 -19.71 -10.42
C VAL A 57 -4.25 -19.27 -10.47
N VAL A 58 -3.99 -18.02 -10.15
CA VAL A 58 -2.63 -17.50 -9.99
C VAL A 58 -2.34 -17.26 -8.51
N GLY A 59 -1.23 -17.78 -8.03
CA GLY A 59 -0.80 -17.62 -6.63
C GLY A 59 0.70 -17.45 -6.50
N VAL A 60 1.12 -17.04 -5.30
CA VAL A 60 2.53 -16.90 -4.93
C VAL A 60 2.81 -17.78 -3.73
N ILE A 61 3.83 -18.62 -3.83
CA ILE A 61 4.30 -19.51 -2.77
C ILE A 61 5.76 -19.20 -2.49
N ASN A 62 6.09 -18.99 -1.24
CA ASN A 62 7.48 -18.84 -0.82
C ASN A 62 8.15 -20.20 -0.67
N ALA A 63 9.29 -20.38 -1.34
CA ALA A 63 10.04 -21.63 -1.33
C ALA A 63 11.56 -21.38 -1.38
N GLY A 64 12.37 -22.43 -1.56
CA GLY A 64 13.83 -22.35 -1.53
C GLY A 64 14.40 -22.43 -0.13
N ILE A 65 15.66 -21.99 0.03
CA ILE A 65 16.35 -22.01 1.32
C ILE A 65 15.69 -20.98 2.25
N GLY A 66 15.10 -21.46 3.36
CA GLY A 66 14.42 -20.61 4.33
C GLY A 66 13.10 -19.98 3.85
N ASN A 67 12.53 -20.47 2.74
CA ASN A 67 11.31 -19.88 2.13
C ASN A 67 11.48 -18.42 1.68
N LEU A 68 12.69 -18.03 1.30
CA LEU A 68 13.03 -16.63 1.01
C LEU A 68 12.70 -16.21 -0.43
N ASN A 69 12.48 -17.17 -1.34
CA ASN A 69 12.24 -16.86 -2.73
C ASN A 69 10.76 -17.01 -3.08
N GLU A 70 10.18 -15.97 -3.64
CA GLU A 70 8.83 -16.01 -4.16
C GLU A 70 8.78 -16.83 -5.46
N THR A 71 7.80 -17.71 -5.53
CA THR A 71 7.49 -18.45 -6.76
C THR A 71 6.06 -18.14 -7.14
N ILE A 72 5.87 -17.57 -8.32
CA ILE A 72 4.55 -17.39 -8.90
C ILE A 72 4.15 -18.64 -9.65
N LEU A 73 2.90 -19.07 -9.47
CA LEU A 73 2.31 -20.26 -10.12
C LEU A 73 1.00 -19.88 -10.78
N ALA A 74 0.77 -20.44 -11.97
CA ALA A 74 -0.55 -20.53 -12.57
C ALA A 74 -0.99 -22.00 -12.59
N VAL A 75 -2.20 -22.27 -12.13
CA VAL A 75 -2.72 -23.62 -11.95
C VAL A 75 -4.09 -23.72 -12.59
N SER A 76 -4.33 -24.80 -13.32
CA SER A 76 -5.63 -25.13 -13.89
C SER A 76 -5.93 -26.62 -13.73
N CYS A 77 -7.20 -26.94 -13.55
CA CYS A 77 -7.70 -28.31 -13.50
C CYS A 77 -8.44 -28.62 -14.81
N VAL A 78 -7.91 -29.52 -15.60
CA VAL A 78 -8.48 -29.92 -16.89
C VAL A 78 -8.50 -31.45 -16.98
N ASP A 79 -9.62 -32.02 -17.36
CA ASP A 79 -9.80 -33.48 -17.63
C ASP A 79 -9.27 -34.39 -16.50
N GLY A 80 -9.44 -33.98 -15.22
CA GLY A 80 -9.00 -34.74 -14.04
C GLY A 80 -7.52 -34.70 -13.76
N SER A 81 -6.77 -33.82 -14.43
CA SER A 81 -5.36 -33.50 -14.16
C SER A 81 -5.20 -32.06 -13.68
N LEU A 82 -4.24 -31.85 -12.79
CA LEU A 82 -3.77 -30.55 -12.34
C LEU A 82 -2.56 -30.14 -13.19
N PHE A 83 -2.71 -29.07 -13.94
CA PHE A 83 -1.62 -28.46 -14.73
C PHE A 83 -1.07 -27.27 -13.97
N ILE A 84 0.23 -27.24 -13.78
CA ILE A 84 0.95 -26.17 -13.04
C ILE A 84 2.04 -25.63 -13.94
N SER A 85 2.03 -24.31 -14.14
CA SER A 85 3.17 -23.56 -14.63
C SER A 85 3.71 -22.68 -13.53
N SER A 86 5.02 -22.63 -13.32
CA SER A 86 5.60 -21.88 -12.21
C SER A 86 6.92 -21.22 -12.58
N ARG A 87 7.22 -20.09 -11.91
CA ARG A 87 8.47 -19.36 -12.02
C ARG A 87 8.90 -18.83 -10.67
N ALA A 88 10.10 -19.17 -10.24
CA ALA A 88 10.73 -18.59 -9.05
C ALA A 88 11.51 -17.33 -9.42
N LYS A 89 11.47 -16.32 -8.54
CA LYS A 89 12.35 -15.17 -8.58
C LYS A 89 13.70 -15.60 -7.98
N GLU A 90 14.50 -16.30 -8.77
CA GLU A 90 15.83 -16.77 -8.37
C GLU A 90 16.89 -15.74 -8.74
N GLY A 91 17.94 -15.64 -7.88
CA GLY A 91 19.14 -14.89 -8.20
C GLY A 91 20.05 -15.67 -9.15
N VAL A 92 21.38 -15.47 -9.03
CA VAL A 92 22.40 -16.05 -9.94
C VAL A 92 22.52 -17.60 -9.83
N ILE A 93 21.97 -18.20 -8.78
CA ILE A 93 22.06 -19.65 -8.50
C ILE A 93 20.67 -20.26 -8.56
N ASN A 94 20.46 -21.21 -9.48
CA ASN A 94 19.25 -22.03 -9.53
C ASN A 94 19.20 -22.95 -8.29
N GLN A 95 18.19 -22.76 -7.43
CA GLN A 95 18.03 -23.50 -6.16
C GLN A 95 16.89 -24.51 -6.22
N GLY A 96 16.28 -24.71 -7.38
CA GLY A 96 15.09 -25.56 -7.55
C GLY A 96 13.89 -25.01 -6.76
N THR A 97 13.79 -23.70 -6.63
CA THR A 97 12.77 -23.04 -5.81
C THR A 97 11.38 -23.24 -6.39
N ALA A 98 11.26 -23.21 -7.73
CA ALA A 98 9.98 -23.46 -8.40
C ALA A 98 9.47 -24.88 -8.14
N GLU A 99 10.34 -25.90 -8.20
CA GLU A 99 10.00 -27.30 -7.89
C GLU A 99 9.51 -27.43 -6.44
N LYS A 100 10.23 -26.83 -5.49
CA LYS A 100 9.87 -26.87 -4.07
C LYS A 100 8.53 -26.17 -3.78
N ALA A 101 8.21 -25.08 -4.47
CA ALA A 101 6.93 -24.41 -4.34
C ALA A 101 5.78 -25.28 -4.87
N VAL A 102 6.00 -25.93 -6.02
CA VAL A 102 5.04 -26.88 -6.59
C VAL A 102 4.84 -28.07 -5.67
N ASP A 103 5.91 -28.65 -5.12
CA ASP A 103 5.81 -29.78 -4.17
C ASP A 103 5.05 -29.40 -2.89
N LYS A 104 5.25 -28.19 -2.37
CA LYS A 104 4.46 -27.69 -1.23
C LYS A 104 2.96 -27.65 -1.53
N LEU A 105 2.57 -27.12 -2.70
CA LEU A 105 1.19 -27.11 -3.12
C LEU A 105 0.62 -28.52 -3.23
N LEU A 106 1.37 -29.44 -3.83
CA LEU A 106 0.94 -30.81 -4.00
C LEU A 106 0.79 -31.54 -2.65
N ILE A 107 1.68 -31.30 -1.71
CA ILE A 107 1.57 -31.85 -0.34
C ILE A 107 0.33 -31.28 0.37
N ALA A 108 0.05 -29.99 0.26
CA ALA A 108 -1.13 -29.35 0.83
C ALA A 108 -2.44 -29.86 0.22
N MET A 109 -2.41 -30.23 -1.07
CA MET A 109 -3.52 -30.88 -1.75
C MET A 109 -3.65 -32.38 -1.47
N GLY A 110 -2.69 -33.00 -0.76
CA GLY A 110 -2.65 -34.44 -0.51
C GLY A 110 -2.14 -35.28 -1.69
N LEU A 111 -1.52 -34.64 -2.69
CA LEU A 111 -0.97 -35.28 -3.90
C LEU A 111 0.54 -35.52 -3.81
N GLY A 112 1.21 -35.05 -2.75
CA GLY A 112 2.65 -35.19 -2.55
C GLY A 112 3.01 -36.29 -1.55
N GLU A 113 4.13 -37.00 -1.77
CA GLU A 113 4.68 -37.95 -0.79
C GLU A 113 5.31 -37.18 0.38
N LYS A 114 4.90 -37.48 1.61
CA LYS A 114 5.60 -37.03 2.82
C LYS A 114 6.85 -37.87 2.98
N ASP A 115 8.01 -37.34 2.64
CA ASP A 115 9.29 -37.99 2.89
C ASP A 115 9.45 -38.34 4.39
N ASN A 116 9.30 -39.61 4.71
CA ASN A 116 9.66 -40.18 6.00
C ASN A 116 11.19 -40.23 6.10
N CYS A 117 11.77 -39.29 6.80
CA CYS A 117 13.19 -39.32 7.14
C CYS A 117 13.48 -40.48 8.09
N SER A 118 13.98 -41.57 7.52
CA SER A 118 14.36 -42.79 8.24
C SER A 118 15.63 -42.58 9.08
N GLN A 119 15.56 -42.85 10.35
CA GLN A 119 16.73 -42.94 11.25
C GLN A 119 17.61 -44.13 10.91
N PRO A 120 18.94 -44.03 10.96
CA PRO A 120 19.81 -45.19 10.90
C PRO A 120 20.00 -45.84 12.26
N ALA A 121 19.84 -47.15 12.26
CA ALA A 121 19.97 -48.03 13.43
C ALA A 121 21.41 -48.13 13.96
N SER A 122 21.52 -48.16 15.28
CA SER A 122 22.74 -48.34 16.08
C SER A 122 23.33 -49.72 16.00
N LYS A 123 24.66 -49.84 15.96
CA LYS A 123 25.42 -51.03 16.38
C LYS A 123 26.25 -50.70 17.61
N ALA A 124 26.00 -51.45 18.69
CA ALA A 124 26.68 -51.36 19.97
C ALA A 124 28.03 -52.08 19.97
N GLY A 125 29.03 -51.49 20.63
CA GLY A 125 30.32 -52.12 20.96
C GLY A 125 31.10 -51.35 22.05
N SER A 126 31.25 -51.99 23.16
CA SER A 126 31.79 -51.61 24.46
C SER A 126 33.16 -50.90 24.47
N LYS A 127 33.24 -49.73 25.19
CA LYS A 127 34.42 -49.29 26.01
C LYS A 127 33.92 -48.21 26.97
N ARG A 128 33.63 -48.58 28.22
CA ARG A 128 32.85 -47.81 29.19
C ARG A 128 33.54 -46.59 29.88
N THR A 129 34.83 -46.38 29.75
CA THR A 129 35.52 -45.29 30.49
C THR A 129 35.98 -44.14 29.59
N THR A 130 36.30 -44.37 28.33
CA THR A 130 36.59 -43.33 27.34
C THR A 130 35.29 -42.64 26.83
N LEU A 131 34.17 -43.34 26.95
CA LEU A 131 32.84 -42.89 26.55
C LEU A 131 32.29 -41.75 27.42
N VAL A 132 32.50 -41.83 28.75
CA VAL A 132 31.98 -40.83 29.71
C VAL A 132 32.69 -39.47 29.52
N VAL A 133 34.00 -39.47 29.29
CA VAL A 133 34.76 -38.21 29.02
C VAL A 133 34.40 -37.67 27.64
N ALA A 134 34.24 -38.51 26.62
CA ALA A 134 33.84 -38.09 25.27
C ALA A 134 32.41 -37.53 25.26
N ILE A 135 31.48 -38.09 26.00
CA ILE A 135 30.10 -37.60 26.16
C ILE A 135 30.08 -36.26 26.90
N ALA A 136 30.86 -36.10 27.97
CA ALA A 136 30.95 -34.84 28.71
C ALA A 136 31.55 -33.71 27.87
N VAL A 137 32.59 -34.00 27.08
CA VAL A 137 33.17 -33.05 26.11
C VAL A 137 32.19 -32.73 24.99
N ALA A 138 31.47 -33.73 24.48
CA ALA A 138 30.45 -33.50 23.44
C ALA A 138 29.28 -32.65 23.95
N ILE A 139 28.80 -32.90 25.20
CA ILE A 139 27.77 -32.10 25.84
C ILE A 139 28.27 -30.66 26.06
N ALA A 140 29.51 -30.45 26.53
CA ALA A 140 30.10 -29.16 26.72
C ALA A 140 30.26 -28.39 25.38
N LEU A 141 30.68 -29.07 24.32
CA LEU A 141 30.76 -28.50 22.97
C LEU A 141 29.38 -28.13 22.41
N VAL A 142 28.39 -28.98 22.59
CA VAL A 142 27.01 -28.71 22.21
C VAL A 142 26.43 -27.52 23.01
N ALA A 143 26.69 -27.49 24.31
CA ALA A 143 26.26 -26.36 25.13
C ALA A 143 26.97 -25.04 24.74
N LEU A 144 28.28 -25.09 24.44
CA LEU A 144 29.02 -23.92 23.93
C LEU A 144 28.54 -23.44 22.56
N THR A 145 28.24 -24.38 21.65
CA THR A 145 27.69 -24.08 20.34
C THR A 145 26.27 -23.53 20.47
N CYS A 146 25.40 -24.07 21.34
CA CYS A 146 24.09 -23.53 21.60
C CYS A 146 24.13 -22.11 22.17
N VAL A 147 25.06 -21.81 23.08
CA VAL A 147 25.25 -20.46 23.65
C VAL A 147 25.80 -19.51 22.59
N ALA A 148 26.74 -19.95 21.77
CA ALA A 148 27.29 -19.13 20.68
C ALA A 148 26.23 -18.84 19.60
N VAL A 149 25.45 -19.84 19.21
CA VAL A 149 24.32 -19.71 18.28
C VAL A 149 23.25 -18.80 18.88
N ALA A 150 22.87 -18.97 20.14
CA ALA A 150 21.89 -18.11 20.78
C ALA A 150 22.34 -16.64 20.86
N ARG A 151 23.62 -16.39 21.13
CA ARG A 151 24.19 -15.02 21.14
C ARG A 151 24.29 -14.41 19.76
N ALA A 152 24.53 -15.19 18.72
CA ALA A 152 24.61 -14.69 17.35
C ALA A 152 23.22 -14.49 16.72
N VAL A 153 22.27 -15.36 17.06
CA VAL A 153 20.92 -15.39 16.47
C VAL A 153 19.97 -14.36 17.13
N SER A 154 20.12 -14.15 18.47
CA SER A 154 19.23 -13.25 19.20
C SER A 154 19.16 -11.82 18.64
N PRO A 155 20.30 -11.14 18.30
CA PRO A 155 20.24 -9.81 17.70
C PRO A 155 19.59 -9.80 16.32
N ALA A 156 19.83 -10.84 15.53
CA ALA A 156 19.27 -10.94 14.19
C ALA A 156 17.74 -11.19 14.22
N VAL A 157 17.26 -12.00 15.19
CA VAL A 157 15.83 -12.20 15.42
C VAL A 157 15.18 -10.88 15.85
N ALA A 158 15.79 -10.15 16.78
CA ALA A 158 15.26 -8.87 17.25
C ALA A 158 15.21 -7.84 16.11
N ALA A 159 16.25 -7.76 15.26
CA ALA A 159 16.27 -6.88 14.10
C ALA A 159 15.20 -7.24 13.09
N THR A 160 14.98 -8.53 12.83
CA THR A 160 13.92 -9.00 11.92
C THR A 160 12.52 -8.69 12.45
N VAL A 161 12.27 -8.90 13.74
CA VAL A 161 10.99 -8.55 14.36
C VAL A 161 10.74 -7.05 14.23
N ALA A 162 11.74 -6.23 14.56
CA ALA A 162 11.61 -4.77 14.47
C ALA A 162 11.38 -4.27 13.03
N TYR A 163 11.99 -4.94 12.04
CA TYR A 163 11.72 -4.65 10.64
C TYR A 163 10.30 -5.04 10.23
N ASN A 164 9.87 -6.27 10.59
CA ASN A 164 8.53 -6.75 10.22
C ASN A 164 7.41 -5.92 10.88
N GLU A 165 7.62 -5.46 12.12
CA GLU A 165 6.71 -4.52 12.78
C GLU A 165 6.62 -3.19 12.01
N ALA A 166 7.77 -2.65 11.58
CA ALA A 166 7.79 -1.42 10.79
C ALA A 166 7.17 -1.64 9.40
N ALA A 167 7.47 -2.77 8.74
CA ALA A 167 6.89 -3.12 7.45
C ALA A 167 5.37 -3.31 7.53
N GLY A 168 4.87 -3.98 8.58
CA GLY A 168 3.44 -4.12 8.82
C GLY A 168 2.76 -2.76 8.98
N ALA A 169 3.30 -1.90 9.83
CA ALA A 169 2.75 -0.55 10.05
C ALA A 169 2.75 0.30 8.77
N PHE A 170 3.81 0.21 7.96
CA PHE A 170 3.85 0.89 6.66
C PHE A 170 2.78 0.36 5.70
N ASN A 171 2.64 -0.97 5.62
CA ASN A 171 1.69 -1.60 4.70
C ASN A 171 0.23 -1.28 5.07
N ASP A 172 -0.10 -1.29 6.37
CA ASP A 172 -1.43 -0.94 6.85
C ASP A 172 -1.76 0.52 6.48
N LEU A 173 -0.80 1.43 6.69
CA LEU A 173 -0.96 2.85 6.36
C LEU A 173 -1.03 3.08 4.84
N ALA A 174 -0.27 2.32 4.04
CA ALA A 174 -0.33 2.39 2.58
C ALA A 174 -1.70 1.97 2.04
N LEU A 175 -2.33 0.97 2.64
CA LEU A 175 -3.71 0.57 2.31
C LEU A 175 -4.72 1.66 2.68
N GLU A 176 -4.54 2.29 3.84
CA GLU A 176 -5.36 3.44 4.28
C GLU A 176 -5.21 4.62 3.31
N TYR A 177 -3.98 4.93 2.89
CA TYR A 177 -3.72 5.96 1.89
C TYR A 177 -4.44 5.66 0.57
N ASP A 178 -4.27 4.45 0.03
CA ASP A 178 -4.87 4.04 -1.25
C ASP A 178 -6.41 4.08 -1.20
N GLU A 179 -7.02 3.84 -0.04
CA GLU A 179 -8.47 4.00 0.16
C GLU A 179 -8.87 5.49 0.16
N LYS A 180 -8.16 6.31 0.94
CA LYS A 180 -8.49 7.73 1.12
C LYS A 180 -8.27 8.56 -0.15
N VAL A 181 -7.17 8.33 -0.88
CA VAL A 181 -6.82 9.10 -2.07
C VAL A 181 -7.88 9.00 -3.18
N THR A 182 -8.65 7.91 -3.22
CA THR A 182 -9.73 7.73 -4.20
C THR A 182 -10.98 8.57 -3.89
N SER A 183 -11.11 9.09 -2.67
CA SER A 183 -12.26 9.86 -2.22
C SER A 183 -12.08 11.37 -2.32
N VAL A 184 -10.89 11.85 -2.70
CA VAL A 184 -10.52 13.26 -2.75
C VAL A 184 -9.76 13.59 -4.04
N SER A 185 -9.74 14.87 -4.45
CA SER A 185 -8.86 15.34 -5.52
C SER A 185 -7.53 15.78 -4.95
N ILE A 186 -6.44 15.18 -5.44
CA ILE A 186 -5.06 15.54 -5.12
C ILE A 186 -4.34 16.26 -6.28
N GLU A 187 -5.04 16.56 -7.38
CA GLU A 187 -4.45 17.16 -8.58
C GLU A 187 -3.64 18.43 -8.27
N ASN A 188 -4.07 19.18 -7.26
CA ASN A 188 -3.47 20.44 -6.83
C ASN A 188 -2.67 20.32 -5.52
N VAL A 189 -2.34 19.11 -5.09
CA VAL A 189 -1.50 18.85 -3.90
C VAL A 189 -0.14 18.34 -4.35
N GLU A 190 0.90 19.17 -4.13
CA GLU A 190 2.25 18.87 -4.62
C GLU A 190 2.84 17.62 -3.92
N GLY A 191 3.40 16.73 -4.73
CA GLY A 191 4.17 15.58 -4.23
C GLY A 191 3.37 14.36 -3.79
N MET A 192 2.04 14.42 -3.81
CA MET A 192 1.21 13.27 -3.45
C MET A 192 1.05 12.28 -4.61
N PRO A 193 1.35 11.00 -4.43
CA PRO A 193 1.14 9.98 -5.46
C PRO A 193 -0.34 9.57 -5.56
N ASP A 194 -0.79 9.19 -6.76
CA ASP A 194 -2.16 8.69 -6.99
C ASP A 194 -2.47 7.39 -6.24
N SER A 195 -1.46 6.62 -5.91
CA SER A 195 -1.53 5.45 -5.04
C SER A 195 -0.13 5.05 -4.56
N ILE A 196 -0.05 4.44 -3.40
CA ILE A 196 1.20 3.81 -2.93
C ILE A 196 1.42 2.49 -3.67
N GLY A 197 0.33 1.77 -3.96
CA GLY A 197 0.31 0.56 -4.76
C GLY A 197 1.06 -0.64 -4.16
N ALA A 198 0.71 -1.84 -4.59
CA ALA A 198 1.28 -3.09 -4.08
C ALA A 198 2.81 -3.25 -4.32
N ILE A 199 3.39 -2.45 -5.24
CA ILE A 199 4.83 -2.51 -5.55
C ILE A 199 5.68 -1.79 -4.49
N SER A 200 5.10 -0.82 -3.80
CA SER A 200 5.77 -0.03 -2.76
C SER A 200 5.63 -0.64 -1.36
N LEU A 201 4.80 -1.66 -1.18
CA LEU A 201 4.63 -2.32 0.12
C LEU A 201 5.93 -2.96 0.59
N ALA A 202 6.28 -2.75 1.85
CA ALA A 202 7.43 -3.37 2.47
C ALA A 202 7.21 -4.87 2.66
N ASN A 203 8.13 -5.70 2.20
CA ASN A 203 8.03 -7.14 2.34
C ASN A 203 8.50 -7.58 3.73
N GLU A 204 7.72 -8.42 4.41
CA GLU A 204 8.15 -9.04 5.65
C GLU A 204 9.41 -9.89 5.47
N LEU A 205 10.34 -9.78 6.39
CA LEU A 205 11.53 -10.63 6.45
C LEU A 205 11.23 -11.89 7.25
N TRP A 206 11.68 -13.02 6.73
CA TRP A 206 11.58 -14.29 7.44
C TRP A 206 12.54 -14.38 8.63
N PRO A 207 12.23 -15.23 9.66
CA PRO A 207 13.01 -15.29 10.89
C PRO A 207 14.50 -15.47 10.63
N ALA A 208 15.29 -14.62 11.23
CA ALA A 208 16.72 -14.42 11.03
C ALA A 208 17.66 -15.59 11.33
N VAL A 209 17.14 -16.72 11.80
CA VAL A 209 17.94 -17.95 12.05
C VAL A 209 18.69 -18.39 10.79
N VAL A 210 18.10 -18.18 9.61
CA VAL A 210 18.70 -18.56 8.33
C VAL A 210 19.64 -17.49 7.81
N VAL A 211 19.34 -16.21 8.03
CA VAL A 211 20.16 -15.08 7.52
C VAL A 211 21.48 -14.97 8.29
N SER A 212 21.47 -15.23 9.61
CA SER A 212 22.69 -15.20 10.43
C SER A 212 23.64 -16.37 10.18
N LEU A 213 23.13 -17.50 9.68
CA LEU A 213 23.93 -18.69 9.33
C LEU A 213 24.59 -18.56 7.95
N LEU A 214 24.11 -17.67 7.08
CA LEU A 214 24.57 -17.53 5.70
C LEU A 214 25.54 -16.37 5.46
N GLY A 215 25.91 -15.60 6.46
CA GLY A 215 27.03 -14.67 6.35
C GLY A 215 26.71 -13.21 6.73
N GLY A 216 27.43 -12.78 7.74
CA GLY A 216 27.72 -11.48 8.22
C GLY A 216 27.35 -10.25 7.38
N ASN A 217 26.60 -9.42 7.96
CA ASN A 217 26.15 -8.05 7.73
C ASN A 217 24.63 -7.89 7.98
N SER A 218 23.97 -8.95 8.44
CA SER A 218 22.53 -8.97 8.42
C SER A 218 21.88 -8.01 9.42
N CYS A 219 22.38 -7.94 10.66
CA CYS A 219 21.70 -7.14 11.70
C CYS A 219 21.78 -5.64 11.47
N GLU A 220 22.95 -5.11 11.10
CA GLU A 220 23.12 -3.67 10.85
C GLU A 220 22.31 -3.25 9.63
N LYS A 221 22.34 -4.05 8.57
CA LYS A 221 21.55 -3.78 7.36
C LYS A 221 20.04 -3.87 7.64
N ILE A 222 19.57 -4.91 8.33
CA ILE A 222 18.16 -5.06 8.68
C ILE A 222 17.69 -3.89 9.55
N ASN A 223 18.50 -3.45 10.52
CA ASN A 223 18.18 -2.28 11.33
C ASN A 223 18.14 -0.99 10.51
N ALA A 224 19.07 -0.83 9.55
CA ALA A 224 19.06 0.32 8.64
C ALA A 224 17.82 0.29 7.72
N ASP A 225 17.48 -0.87 7.18
CA ASP A 225 16.27 -1.07 6.36
C ASP A 225 15.01 -0.80 7.19
N ALA A 226 14.94 -1.28 8.45
CA ALA A 226 13.85 -0.97 9.38
C ALA A 226 13.71 0.54 9.64
N GLN A 227 14.84 1.24 9.79
CA GLN A 227 14.82 2.69 9.96
C GLN A 227 14.32 3.40 8.69
N THR A 228 14.72 2.93 7.52
CA THR A 228 14.23 3.46 6.24
C THR A 228 12.71 3.29 6.12
N VAL A 229 12.18 2.12 6.48
CA VAL A 229 10.73 1.88 6.48
C VAL A 229 10.01 2.80 7.48
N ARG A 230 10.56 3.01 8.68
CA ARG A 230 9.96 3.94 9.66
C ARG A 230 9.92 5.37 9.14
N THR A 231 11.01 5.83 8.53
CA THR A 231 11.04 7.18 7.93
C THR A 231 10.02 7.31 6.80
N ALA A 232 9.86 6.27 5.98
CA ALA A 232 8.82 6.23 4.95
C ALA A 232 7.40 6.20 5.56
N THR A 233 7.22 5.50 6.69
CA THR A 233 5.95 5.49 7.43
C THR A 233 5.62 6.88 7.98
N GLU A 234 6.60 7.59 8.55
CA GLU A 234 6.41 8.96 9.06
C GLU A 234 6.02 9.93 7.93
N ALA A 235 6.67 9.82 6.76
CA ALA A 235 6.30 10.62 5.59
C ALA A 235 4.88 10.29 5.11
N LEU A 236 4.53 9.00 5.02
CA LEU A 236 3.20 8.57 4.60
C LEU A 236 2.10 8.96 5.62
N GLN A 237 2.42 8.98 6.92
CA GLN A 237 1.51 9.51 7.95
C GLN A 237 1.17 10.97 7.72
N TYR A 238 2.17 11.76 7.31
CA TYR A 238 1.95 13.15 6.95
C TYR A 238 1.03 13.26 5.72
N ASP A 239 1.27 12.46 4.68
CA ASP A 239 0.43 12.44 3.49
C ASP A 239 -1.01 12.03 3.80
N VAL A 240 -1.22 11.01 4.64
CA VAL A 240 -2.56 10.58 5.10
C VAL A 240 -3.25 11.72 5.88
N ALA A 241 -2.52 12.43 6.72
CA ALA A 241 -3.08 13.55 7.48
C ALA A 241 -3.51 14.72 6.54
N ILE A 242 -2.75 14.98 5.46
CA ILE A 242 -3.20 15.93 4.43
C ILE A 242 -4.49 15.45 3.76
N LEU A 243 -4.60 14.15 3.39
CA LEU A 243 -5.84 13.61 2.81
C LEU A 243 -7.04 13.81 3.75
N ASP A 244 -6.84 13.61 5.06
CA ASP A 244 -7.87 13.86 6.06
C ASP A 244 -8.24 15.35 6.17
N ALA A 245 -7.23 16.24 6.13
CA ALA A 245 -7.46 17.68 6.19
C ALA A 245 -8.24 18.23 4.99
N ILE A 246 -8.09 17.64 3.80
CA ILE A 246 -8.81 18.07 2.60
C ILE A 246 -10.10 17.27 2.32
N ASN A 247 -10.40 16.27 3.13
CA ASN A 247 -11.61 15.46 3.00
C ASN A 247 -12.68 15.89 4.00
N HIS A 248 -13.63 16.68 3.56
CA HIS A 248 -14.69 17.25 4.38
C HIS A 248 -14.18 18.05 5.61
N PRO A 249 -13.22 19.00 5.42
CA PRO A 249 -12.77 19.82 6.53
C PRO A 249 -13.95 20.52 7.21
N ASP A 250 -13.85 20.67 8.50
CA ASP A 250 -14.85 21.47 9.22
C ASP A 250 -14.68 22.98 8.93
N GLU A 251 -15.71 23.73 9.24
CA GLU A 251 -15.75 25.17 9.00
C GLU A 251 -14.62 25.92 9.74
N ALA A 252 -14.27 25.47 10.95
CA ALA A 252 -13.26 26.11 11.78
C ALA A 252 -11.86 25.95 11.15
N HIS A 253 -11.55 24.78 10.60
CA HIS A 253 -10.30 24.52 9.87
C HIS A 253 -10.19 25.45 8.65
N VAL A 254 -11.24 25.50 7.81
CA VAL A 254 -11.26 26.35 6.61
C VAL A 254 -11.11 27.82 6.99
N GLU A 255 -11.82 28.31 8.00
CA GLU A 255 -11.69 29.69 8.46
C GLU A 255 -10.28 30.00 9.00
N SER A 256 -9.67 29.07 9.76
CA SER A 256 -8.32 29.24 10.27
C SER A 256 -7.30 29.30 9.14
N ALA A 257 -7.38 28.36 8.21
CA ALA A 257 -6.52 28.34 7.03
C ALA A 257 -6.61 29.65 6.24
N LEU A 258 -7.82 30.14 5.94
CA LEU A 258 -8.01 31.38 5.19
C LEU A 258 -7.49 32.63 5.92
N ARG A 259 -7.57 32.67 7.27
CA ARG A 259 -7.01 33.81 8.05
C ARG A 259 -5.49 33.86 7.99
N ASN A 260 -4.83 32.73 7.73
CA ASN A 260 -3.37 32.66 7.60
C ASN A 260 -2.86 33.04 6.20
N VAL A 261 -3.75 33.18 5.20
CA VAL A 261 -3.38 33.61 3.85
C VAL A 261 -3.06 35.10 3.84
N GLU A 262 -1.85 35.47 3.40
CA GLU A 262 -1.44 36.85 3.30
C GLU A 262 -2.35 37.65 2.36
N GLY A 263 -2.85 38.79 2.83
CA GLY A 263 -3.74 39.66 2.06
C GLY A 263 -5.22 39.40 2.28
N VAL A 264 -5.61 38.34 2.96
CA VAL A 264 -6.99 38.14 3.44
C VAL A 264 -7.28 39.14 4.54
N SER A 265 -8.37 39.89 4.43
CA SER A 265 -8.75 40.94 5.38
C SER A 265 -9.89 40.51 6.29
N ALA A 266 -10.84 39.71 5.81
CA ALA A 266 -11.91 39.15 6.63
C ALA A 266 -12.33 37.79 6.09
N VAL A 267 -12.86 36.93 6.99
CA VAL A 267 -13.33 35.57 6.71
C VAL A 267 -14.67 35.38 7.43
N ALA A 268 -15.66 34.85 6.74
CA ALA A 268 -16.94 34.49 7.33
C ALA A 268 -17.60 33.31 6.61
N SER A 269 -18.11 32.37 7.36
CA SER A 269 -18.89 31.26 6.85
C SER A 269 -20.37 31.62 6.73
N VAL A 270 -21.05 30.97 5.77
CA VAL A 270 -22.50 31.18 5.58
C VAL A 270 -23.30 30.40 6.60
N THR A 271 -24.51 30.89 6.87
CA THR A 271 -25.55 30.21 7.64
C THR A 271 -26.77 29.97 6.72
N GLU A 272 -27.72 29.18 7.17
CA GLU A 272 -28.96 28.96 6.41
C GLU A 272 -29.69 30.26 6.06
N ASP A 273 -29.55 31.29 6.92
CA ASP A 273 -30.27 32.57 6.76
C ASP A 273 -29.55 33.52 5.78
N ASN A 274 -28.24 33.41 5.61
CA ASN A 274 -27.47 34.37 4.82
C ASN A 274 -26.77 33.75 3.61
N ASP A 275 -26.98 32.45 3.32
CA ASP A 275 -26.38 31.78 2.17
C ASP A 275 -26.90 32.36 0.83
N PRO A 276 -26.05 33.08 0.05
CA PRO A 276 -26.48 33.71 -1.18
C PRO A 276 -26.82 32.70 -2.29
N ASN A 277 -26.29 31.49 -2.24
CA ASN A 277 -26.58 30.43 -3.19
C ASN A 277 -27.77 29.56 -2.76
N ALA A 278 -28.18 29.62 -1.50
CA ALA A 278 -29.20 28.77 -0.88
C ALA A 278 -28.95 27.27 -1.07
N MET A 279 -27.68 26.86 -0.99
CA MET A 279 -27.20 25.47 -1.22
C MET A 279 -26.73 24.76 0.05
N LEU A 280 -26.56 25.48 1.17
CA LEU A 280 -26.06 24.92 2.43
C LEU A 280 -26.94 23.77 2.90
N GLY A 281 -26.35 22.58 3.10
CA GLY A 281 -27.00 21.38 3.60
C GLY A 281 -28.07 20.75 2.70
N LYS A 282 -28.17 21.17 1.45
CA LYS A 282 -29.12 20.62 0.46
C LYS A 282 -28.50 19.51 -0.35
N GLU A 283 -29.33 18.68 -0.95
CA GLU A 283 -28.90 17.66 -1.90
C GLU A 283 -28.13 18.30 -3.08
N GLY A 284 -26.90 17.85 -3.34
CA GLY A 284 -25.97 18.43 -4.32
C GLY A 284 -25.39 19.78 -3.91
N GLY A 285 -25.67 20.25 -2.68
CA GLY A 285 -25.09 21.47 -2.11
C GLY A 285 -23.90 21.18 -1.20
N TYR A 286 -23.30 22.25 -0.70
CA TYR A 286 -22.15 22.17 0.17
C TYR A 286 -22.55 21.93 1.65
N LEU A 287 -21.62 21.31 2.40
CA LEU A 287 -21.68 21.15 3.86
C LEU A 287 -21.37 22.46 4.57
N SER A 288 -20.42 23.23 4.04
CA SER A 288 -20.07 24.58 4.46
C SER A 288 -19.59 25.42 3.28
N CYS A 289 -19.70 26.73 3.41
CA CYS A 289 -19.14 27.67 2.45
C CYS A 289 -18.58 28.86 3.21
N THR A 290 -17.30 29.13 3.04
CA THR A 290 -16.59 30.21 3.73
C THR A 290 -16.11 31.22 2.70
N TYR A 291 -16.62 32.46 2.81
CA TYR A 291 -16.18 33.59 2.01
C TYR A 291 -15.03 34.32 2.67
N PHE A 292 -14.16 34.91 1.86
CA PHE A 292 -13.09 35.79 2.33
C PHE A 292 -12.95 37.01 1.44
N THR A 293 -12.48 38.11 2.05
CA THR A 293 -12.17 39.34 1.32
C THR A 293 -10.66 39.54 1.23
N LEU A 294 -10.22 40.17 0.15
CA LEU A 294 -8.83 40.52 -0.08
C LEU A 294 -8.62 42.03 0.02
N SER A 295 -7.66 42.44 0.81
CA SER A 295 -7.33 43.89 1.03
C SER A 295 -7.08 44.65 -0.27
N MET A 296 -6.58 43.98 -1.32
CA MET A 296 -6.32 44.59 -2.60
C MET A 296 -7.59 44.91 -3.44
N LEU A 297 -8.72 44.27 -3.11
CA LEU A 297 -10.03 44.54 -3.73
C LEU A 297 -10.87 45.51 -2.95
N GLY A 298 -10.41 45.92 -1.76
CA GLY A 298 -11.05 46.90 -0.89
C GLY A 298 -11.23 46.39 0.54
N GLU A 299 -11.43 47.31 1.48
CA GLU A 299 -11.73 46.95 2.85
C GLU A 299 -13.22 46.62 2.97
N GLY A 300 -13.56 45.34 3.17
CA GLY A 300 -14.93 44.89 3.39
C GLY A 300 -15.01 44.07 4.66
N ASP A 301 -15.84 44.49 5.62
CA ASP A 301 -16.08 43.77 6.87
C ASP A 301 -17.16 42.69 6.75
N ASP A 302 -17.78 42.55 5.56
CA ASP A 302 -18.84 41.57 5.29
C ASP A 302 -18.47 40.67 4.10
N PRO A 303 -17.70 39.57 4.33
CA PRO A 303 -17.29 38.67 3.26
C PRO A 303 -18.48 37.99 2.56
N VAL A 304 -19.53 37.61 3.31
CA VAL A 304 -20.70 36.94 2.75
C VAL A 304 -21.50 37.91 1.85
N GLY A 305 -21.68 39.16 2.30
CA GLY A 305 -22.35 40.19 1.50
C GLY A 305 -21.56 40.60 0.27
N ALA A 306 -20.22 40.58 0.33
CA ALA A 306 -19.35 40.82 -0.83
C ALA A 306 -19.35 39.65 -1.81
N GLY A 307 -19.63 38.44 -1.34
CA GLY A 307 -19.59 37.23 -2.15
C GLY A 307 -18.19 36.92 -2.68
N VAL A 308 -18.11 36.17 -3.79
CA VAL A 308 -16.83 35.83 -4.44
C VAL A 308 -16.12 37.10 -4.94
N ASP A 309 -16.85 38.16 -5.29
CA ASP A 309 -16.29 39.40 -5.83
C ASP A 309 -15.38 40.14 -4.83
N GLY A 310 -15.58 39.94 -3.51
CA GLY A 310 -14.75 40.52 -2.46
C GLY A 310 -13.35 39.87 -2.33
N GLY A 311 -13.18 38.68 -2.87
CA GLY A 311 -11.92 37.92 -2.77
C GLY A 311 -12.07 36.51 -3.30
N GLY A 312 -12.86 35.68 -2.58
CA GLY A 312 -13.12 34.31 -2.97
C GLY A 312 -14.03 33.57 -1.99
N ALA A 313 -14.16 32.28 -2.23
CA ALA A 313 -14.90 31.37 -1.37
C ALA A 313 -14.30 29.96 -1.40
N VAL A 314 -14.43 29.21 -0.30
CA VAL A 314 -14.18 27.79 -0.20
C VAL A 314 -15.50 27.08 0.09
N GLU A 315 -15.95 26.27 -0.86
CA GLU A 315 -17.18 25.48 -0.78
C GLU A 315 -16.79 24.01 -0.46
N VAL A 316 -17.21 23.44 0.67
CA VAL A 316 -16.90 22.06 1.10
C VAL A 316 -18.06 21.14 0.77
N TYR A 317 -17.83 20.09 0.01
CA TYR A 317 -18.87 19.18 -0.48
C TYR A 317 -18.87 17.82 0.24
N PRO A 318 -20.04 17.12 0.29
CA PRO A 318 -20.14 15.79 0.89
C PRO A 318 -19.33 14.72 0.19
N THR A 319 -19.08 14.85 -1.11
CA THR A 319 -18.33 13.90 -1.90
C THR A 319 -17.46 14.62 -2.96
N LEU A 320 -16.41 13.95 -3.41
CA LEU A 320 -15.63 14.40 -4.55
C LEU A 320 -16.54 14.62 -5.79
N ALA A 321 -17.47 13.70 -6.04
CA ALA A 321 -18.39 13.81 -7.18
C ALA A 321 -19.29 15.07 -7.12
N ASP A 322 -19.73 15.49 -5.92
CA ASP A 322 -20.51 16.73 -5.76
C ASP A 322 -19.63 17.97 -6.05
N ALA A 323 -18.36 17.94 -5.58
CA ALA A 323 -17.42 19.02 -5.85
C ALA A 323 -17.06 19.11 -7.35
N GLU A 324 -16.85 17.96 -8.01
CA GLU A 324 -16.63 17.89 -9.47
C GLU A 324 -17.85 18.40 -10.24
N ALA A 325 -19.07 17.99 -9.84
CA ALA A 325 -20.30 18.50 -10.46
C ALA A 325 -20.44 20.01 -10.29
N ARG A 326 -19.97 20.58 -9.16
CA ARG A 326 -19.91 22.05 -8.99
C ARG A 326 -18.94 22.69 -9.95
N CYS A 327 -17.75 22.13 -10.13
CA CYS A 327 -16.78 22.63 -11.11
C CYS A 327 -17.36 22.56 -12.54
N GLU A 328 -18.02 21.47 -12.90
CA GLU A 328 -18.71 21.31 -14.19
C GLU A 328 -19.80 22.38 -14.36
N TYR A 329 -20.61 22.63 -13.33
CA TYR A 329 -21.62 23.70 -13.37
C TYR A 329 -20.98 25.06 -13.59
N LEU A 330 -19.90 25.39 -12.89
CA LEU A 330 -19.19 26.68 -13.02
C LEU A 330 -18.56 26.83 -14.41
N SER A 331 -18.03 25.76 -15.00
CA SER A 331 -17.44 25.78 -16.35
C SER A 331 -18.43 26.19 -17.45
N GLY A 332 -19.73 25.94 -17.21
CA GLY A 332 -20.79 26.40 -18.12
C GLY A 332 -20.91 27.91 -18.24
N PHE A 333 -20.28 28.69 -17.35
CA PHE A 333 -20.26 30.14 -17.36
C PHE A 333 -18.95 30.74 -17.89
N ASP A 334 -17.94 29.89 -18.11
CA ASP A 334 -16.68 30.32 -18.72
C ASP A 334 -16.96 30.98 -20.11
N GLU A 335 -16.22 32.01 -20.41
CA GLU A 335 -16.40 32.78 -21.64
C GLU A 335 -17.78 33.47 -21.80
N THR A 336 -18.62 33.50 -20.76
CA THR A 336 -19.90 34.23 -20.75
C THR A 336 -19.83 35.49 -19.91
N VAL A 337 -20.88 36.31 -20.00
CA VAL A 337 -21.05 37.53 -19.16
C VAL A 337 -21.31 37.18 -17.68
N PHE A 338 -21.52 35.93 -17.35
CA PHE A 338 -21.73 35.41 -16.00
C PHE A 338 -20.48 34.80 -15.39
N TYR A 339 -19.33 34.92 -16.04
CA TYR A 339 -18.05 34.46 -15.49
C TYR A 339 -17.79 35.16 -14.14
N SER A 340 -17.63 34.40 -13.09
CA SER A 340 -17.45 34.88 -11.72
C SER A 340 -16.01 34.77 -11.20
N GLY A 341 -15.05 34.44 -12.06
CA GLY A 341 -13.65 34.19 -11.70
C GLY A 341 -13.24 32.74 -11.82
N SER A 342 -12.00 32.42 -11.45
CA SER A 342 -11.49 31.05 -11.50
C SER A 342 -12.06 30.20 -10.36
N TYR A 343 -12.05 28.90 -10.58
CA TYR A 343 -12.37 27.88 -9.60
C TYR A 343 -11.39 26.70 -9.74
N SER A 344 -11.10 26.07 -8.64
CA SER A 344 -10.16 24.94 -8.59
C SER A 344 -10.59 23.94 -7.52
N LEU A 345 -10.34 22.66 -7.77
CA LEU A 345 -10.71 21.55 -6.92
C LEU A 345 -9.51 21.13 -6.05
N ILE A 346 -9.73 20.93 -4.75
CA ILE A 346 -8.79 20.32 -3.83
C ILE A 346 -9.57 19.48 -2.81
N GLY A 347 -9.21 18.23 -2.62
CA GLY A 347 -9.96 17.33 -1.75
C GLY A 347 -11.41 17.20 -2.18
N THR A 348 -12.33 17.53 -1.28
CA THR A 348 -13.78 17.64 -1.54
C THR A 348 -14.23 19.11 -1.58
N MET A 349 -13.29 20.05 -1.81
CA MET A 349 -13.55 21.48 -1.79
C MET A 349 -13.43 22.11 -3.18
N VAL A 350 -14.26 23.09 -3.44
CA VAL A 350 -14.12 24.00 -4.58
C VAL A 350 -13.68 25.38 -4.07
N VAL A 351 -12.48 25.79 -4.44
CA VAL A 351 -11.92 27.11 -4.15
C VAL A 351 -12.22 28.03 -5.32
N ARG A 352 -12.89 29.14 -5.04
CA ARG A 352 -13.29 30.15 -6.05
C ARG A 352 -12.57 31.45 -5.80
N MET A 353 -12.10 32.08 -6.87
CA MET A 353 -11.46 33.41 -6.82
C MET A 353 -12.25 34.43 -7.60
N SER A 354 -12.21 35.67 -7.14
CA SER A 354 -12.89 36.80 -7.78
C SER A 354 -12.42 37.02 -9.21
N TRP A 355 -13.36 37.32 -10.10
CA TRP A 355 -13.08 37.76 -11.46
C TRP A 355 -12.39 39.14 -11.51
N ALA A 356 -12.50 39.96 -10.47
CA ALA A 356 -11.86 41.26 -10.34
C ALA A 356 -10.33 41.17 -10.18
N LEU A 357 -9.81 40.00 -9.85
CA LEU A 357 -8.38 39.72 -9.77
C LEU A 357 -7.80 39.48 -11.19
N SER A 358 -6.54 39.84 -11.37
CA SER A 358 -5.78 39.43 -12.55
C SER A 358 -5.62 37.89 -12.53
N ASN A 359 -5.42 37.28 -13.71
CA ASN A 359 -5.17 35.83 -13.78
C ASN A 359 -3.95 35.41 -12.93
N GLU A 360 -2.93 36.24 -12.83
CA GLU A 360 -1.74 36.01 -12.00
C GLU A 360 -2.11 36.02 -10.52
N ASP A 361 -2.93 36.98 -10.07
CA ASP A 361 -3.38 37.07 -8.69
C ASP A 361 -4.33 35.92 -8.35
N GLN A 362 -5.24 35.53 -9.25
CA GLN A 362 -6.12 34.36 -9.03
C GLN A 362 -5.29 33.11 -8.80
N LEU A 363 -4.27 32.84 -9.62
CA LEU A 363 -3.38 31.68 -9.44
C LEU A 363 -2.59 31.78 -8.13
N ARG A 364 -2.03 32.95 -7.81
CA ARG A 364 -1.26 33.18 -6.60
C ARG A 364 -2.08 32.92 -5.33
N TYR A 365 -3.30 33.47 -5.27
CA TYR A 365 -4.16 33.27 -4.11
C TYR A 365 -4.75 31.87 -4.04
N THR A 366 -5.07 31.23 -5.19
CA THR A 366 -5.46 29.81 -5.20
C THR A 366 -4.37 28.94 -4.61
N SER A 367 -3.11 29.12 -5.02
CA SER A 367 -1.98 28.36 -4.46
C SER A 367 -1.79 28.62 -2.97
N ALA A 368 -1.88 29.88 -2.53
CA ALA A 368 -1.76 30.23 -1.11
C ALA A 368 -2.90 29.64 -0.25
N VAL A 369 -4.12 29.59 -0.78
CA VAL A 369 -5.25 28.93 -0.11
C VAL A 369 -5.03 27.42 -0.05
N PHE A 370 -4.55 26.78 -1.11
CA PHE A 370 -4.23 25.35 -1.09
C PHE A 370 -3.14 25.01 -0.08
N GLU A 371 -2.06 25.80 -0.04
CA GLU A 371 -0.98 25.66 0.94
C GLU A 371 -1.53 25.77 2.38
N ALA A 372 -2.37 26.77 2.63
CA ALA A 372 -2.98 26.96 3.96
C ALA A 372 -3.94 25.82 4.35
N LEU A 373 -4.72 25.29 3.41
CA LEU A 373 -5.65 24.18 3.65
C LEU A 373 -4.95 22.83 3.88
N THR A 374 -3.71 22.68 3.39
CA THR A 374 -2.89 21.48 3.55
C THR A 374 -1.84 21.61 4.66
N ASP A 375 -1.73 22.77 5.29
CA ASP A 375 -0.82 22.97 6.42
C ASP A 375 -1.43 22.37 7.71
N ILE A 376 -0.95 21.18 8.05
CA ILE A 376 -1.37 20.43 9.24
C ILE A 376 -0.43 20.63 10.44
N THR A 377 0.50 21.61 10.39
CA THR A 377 1.56 21.76 11.41
C THR A 377 1.12 22.55 12.66
N GLU A 378 -0.07 23.14 12.67
CA GLU A 378 -0.56 24.04 13.72
C GLU A 378 -1.66 23.45 14.65
N GLU A 379 -1.93 22.14 14.64
CA GLU A 379 -2.84 21.51 15.62
C GLU A 379 -2.15 21.02 16.90
#